data_96aa6cbad40d125bd7406b3902fbf479
#
_entry.id   96aa6cbad40d125bd7406b3902fbf479
#
_cell.length_a   1.000
_cell.length_b   1.000
_cell.length_c   1.000
_cell.angle_alpha   90.00
_cell.angle_beta   90.00
_cell.angle_gamma   90.00
#
_symmetry.space_group_name_H-M   'P 1'
#
loop_
_entity.id
_entity.type
_entity.pdbx_description
1 polymer ?
#
loop_
_entity_poly.entity_id
_entity_poly.type
_entity_poly.pdbx_seq_one_letter_code
_entity_poly.pdbx_strand_id
1 'polypeptide(L)'
;YSFSNWPAGLYSTIGISGSRSAGGLASAWAVINHLGASGYREIVSEILHARDRLVEGIEEIEELNVAGNPDSYLVAFTSDRLDILGIDDIMADKGWVTSQLSRPPAIHLFLDRSNAMSIDSYLSDLGDATAAYRAGKRGNQRDRHVYTR
;
A
#
# COMPACT_ATOMS: atom_id res chain seq x y z
N TYR A 1 -17.08 16.04 23.09
CA TYR A 1 -17.99 15.49 24.11
C TYR A 1 -18.21 16.50 25.23
N SER A 2 -19.46 16.69 25.59
CA SER A 2 -19.83 17.63 26.66
C SER A 2 -21.04 17.10 27.42
N PHE A 3 -20.99 17.06 28.75
CA PHE A 3 -22.09 16.65 29.61
C PHE A 3 -21.99 17.30 30.99
N SER A 4 -23.12 17.43 31.65
CA SER A 4 -23.24 18.13 32.95
C SER A 4 -23.98 17.30 34.00
N ASN A 5 -24.34 16.09 33.74
CA ASN A 5 -25.13 15.21 34.62
C ASN A 5 -24.28 14.35 35.57
N TRP A 6 -23.13 14.83 35.99
CA TRP A 6 -22.28 14.19 36.98
C TRP A 6 -21.90 15.12 38.13
N PRO A 7 -21.46 14.63 39.30
CA PRO A 7 -21.30 15.40 40.50
C PRO A 7 -20.32 16.59 40.44
N ALA A 8 -19.32 16.53 39.54
CA ALA A 8 -18.33 17.61 39.39
C ALA A 8 -18.75 18.70 38.40
N GLY A 9 -19.97 18.66 37.84
CA GLY A 9 -20.53 19.70 36.97
C GLY A 9 -20.21 19.48 35.47
N LEU A 10 -19.95 20.55 34.73
CA LEU A 10 -19.70 20.50 33.32
C LEU A 10 -18.37 19.83 33.02
N TYR A 11 -18.44 18.72 32.23
CA TYR A 11 -17.28 18.14 31.59
C TYR A 11 -17.33 18.40 30.09
N SER A 12 -16.22 18.85 29.50
CA SER A 12 -16.11 19.08 28.08
C SER A 12 -14.72 18.69 27.59
N THR A 13 -14.68 17.90 26.52
CA THR A 13 -13.43 17.49 25.87
C THR A 13 -13.62 17.35 24.36
N ILE A 14 -12.56 17.58 23.58
CA ILE A 14 -12.58 17.48 22.12
C ILE A 14 -12.75 16.01 21.69
N GLY A 15 -12.29 15.07 22.51
CA GLY A 15 -12.38 13.64 22.22
C GLY A 15 -12.31 12.77 23.48
N ILE A 16 -12.41 11.47 23.32
CA ILE A 16 -12.40 10.50 24.43
C ILE A 16 -11.12 10.57 25.26
N SER A 17 -9.98 10.86 24.65
CA SER A 17 -8.66 10.83 25.30
C SER A 17 -8.33 11.99 26.22
N GLY A 18 -9.17 13.03 26.34
CA GLY A 18 -8.88 14.19 27.15
C GLY A 18 -7.58 14.93 26.74
N SER A 19 -6.64 15.10 27.67
CA SER A 19 -5.35 15.75 27.41
C SER A 19 -4.48 14.88 26.48
N ARG A 20 -3.84 15.52 25.51
CA ARG A 20 -2.94 14.88 24.53
C ARG A 20 -1.61 15.59 24.47
N SER A 21 -0.54 14.84 24.13
CA SER A 21 0.77 15.43 23.85
C SER A 21 0.69 16.40 22.66
N ALA A 22 1.29 17.56 22.78
CA ALA A 22 1.41 18.53 21.69
C ALA A 22 2.45 18.10 20.63
N GLY A 23 3.24 17.06 20.90
CA GLY A 23 4.32 16.61 20.00
C GLY A 23 3.82 16.29 18.58
N GLY A 24 2.71 15.58 18.46
CA GLY A 24 2.13 15.27 17.14
C GLY A 24 1.70 16.51 16.36
N LEU A 25 1.10 17.50 17.04
CA LEU A 25 0.72 18.78 16.42
C LEU A 25 1.95 19.59 15.99
N ALA A 26 2.96 19.66 16.86
CA ALA A 26 4.21 20.36 16.56
C ALA A 26 4.94 19.73 15.38
N SER A 27 5.00 18.40 15.31
CA SER A 27 5.60 17.67 14.20
C SER A 27 4.85 17.91 12.89
N ALA A 28 3.52 17.83 12.89
CA ALA A 28 2.71 18.11 11.71
C ALA A 28 2.90 19.57 11.24
N TRP A 29 2.88 20.52 12.16
CA TRP A 29 3.14 21.93 11.85
C TRP A 29 4.52 22.14 11.23
N ALA A 30 5.56 21.53 11.80
CA ALA A 30 6.93 21.64 11.30
C ALA A 30 7.06 21.07 9.89
N VAL A 31 6.50 19.89 9.62
CA VAL A 31 6.55 19.24 8.30
C VAL A 31 5.78 20.05 7.27
N ILE A 32 4.57 20.51 7.59
CA ILE A 32 3.75 21.34 6.69
C ILE A 32 4.47 22.63 6.31
N ASN A 33 5.10 23.30 7.28
CA ASN A 33 5.83 24.54 7.00
C ASN A 33 7.16 24.29 6.28
N HIS A 34 7.82 23.16 6.53
CA HIS A 34 9.07 22.80 5.86
C HIS A 34 8.85 22.46 4.38
N LEU A 35 7.88 21.62 4.09
CA LEU A 35 7.58 21.19 2.73
C LEU A 35 6.77 22.23 1.93
N GLY A 36 5.82 22.88 2.61
CA GLY A 36 4.85 23.74 1.93
C GLY A 36 4.04 23.01 0.87
N ALA A 37 3.16 23.73 0.18
CA ALA A 37 2.35 23.14 -0.89
C ALA A 37 3.17 22.62 -2.09
N SER A 38 4.30 23.24 -2.38
CA SER A 38 5.18 22.82 -3.48
C SER A 38 5.87 21.49 -3.19
N GLY A 39 6.41 21.31 -1.98
CA GLY A 39 7.07 20.07 -1.60
C GLY A 39 6.09 18.88 -1.54
N TYR A 40 4.86 19.09 -1.04
CA TYR A 40 3.84 18.05 -1.11
C TYR A 40 3.46 17.68 -2.55
N ARG A 41 3.30 18.67 -3.45
CA ARG A 41 2.98 18.38 -4.86
C ARG A 41 4.10 17.60 -5.55
N GLU A 42 5.35 17.95 -5.28
CA GLU A 42 6.51 17.24 -5.83
C GLU A 42 6.50 15.78 -5.42
N ILE A 43 6.38 15.50 -4.12
CA ILE A 43 6.34 14.14 -3.57
C ILE A 43 5.16 13.34 -4.16
N VAL A 44 3.97 13.93 -4.18
CA VAL A 44 2.77 13.27 -4.72
C VAL A 44 2.92 13.01 -6.21
N SER A 45 3.47 13.95 -6.98
CA SER A 45 3.71 13.78 -8.41
C SER A 45 4.65 12.61 -8.69
N GLU A 46 5.75 12.48 -7.95
CA GLU A 46 6.68 11.35 -8.08
C GLU A 46 5.96 10.01 -7.82
N ILE A 47 5.15 9.94 -6.75
CA ILE A 47 4.40 8.74 -6.38
C ILE A 47 3.36 8.39 -7.46
N LEU A 48 2.65 9.38 -8.00
CA LEU A 48 1.65 9.16 -9.04
C LEU A 48 2.28 8.68 -10.36
N HIS A 49 3.44 9.22 -10.74
CA HIS A 49 4.19 8.72 -11.89
C HIS A 49 4.64 7.26 -11.69
N ALA A 50 5.10 6.91 -10.49
CA ALA A 50 5.45 5.54 -10.15
C ALA A 50 4.22 4.61 -10.20
N ARG A 51 3.05 5.08 -9.74
CA ARG A 51 1.77 4.38 -9.86
C ARG A 51 1.40 4.12 -11.31
N ASP A 52 1.46 5.15 -12.17
CA ASP A 52 1.12 5.02 -13.58
C ASP A 52 2.04 3.99 -14.26
N ARG A 53 3.35 4.08 -14.01
CA ARG A 53 4.34 3.12 -14.52
C ARG A 53 4.07 1.69 -14.02
N LEU A 54 3.69 1.54 -12.74
CA LEU A 54 3.34 0.23 -12.17
C LEU A 54 2.09 -0.37 -12.82
N VAL A 55 1.05 0.44 -12.99
CA VAL A 55 -0.22 0.03 -13.62
C VAL A 55 0.03 -0.42 -15.06
N GLU A 56 0.70 0.42 -15.87
CA GLU A 56 1.06 0.08 -17.24
C GLU A 56 1.86 -1.22 -17.32
N GLY A 57 2.89 -1.37 -16.49
CA GLY A 57 3.74 -2.55 -16.52
C GLY A 57 3.03 -3.84 -16.03
N ILE A 58 2.06 -3.74 -15.11
CA ILE A 58 1.25 -4.90 -14.73
C ILE A 58 0.33 -5.32 -15.88
N GLU A 59 -0.29 -4.36 -16.58
CA GLU A 59 -1.19 -4.61 -17.70
C GLU A 59 -0.46 -5.18 -18.93
N GLU A 60 0.86 -4.94 -19.06
CA GLU A 60 1.70 -5.56 -20.08
C GLU A 60 2.02 -7.04 -19.80
N ILE A 61 1.86 -7.50 -18.54
CA ILE A 61 2.09 -8.91 -18.17
C ILE A 61 0.83 -9.71 -18.44
N GLU A 62 0.91 -10.64 -19.38
CA GLU A 62 -0.21 -11.52 -19.74
C GLU A 62 -0.78 -12.22 -18.49
N GLU A 63 -2.10 -12.26 -18.38
CA GLU A 63 -2.87 -12.90 -17.29
C GLU A 63 -2.90 -12.11 -15.96
N LEU A 64 -2.25 -10.94 -15.86
CA LEU A 64 -2.41 -10.05 -14.71
C LEU A 64 -3.39 -8.91 -15.05
N ASN A 65 -4.15 -8.49 -14.05
CA ASN A 65 -5.13 -7.43 -14.19
C ASN A 65 -5.07 -6.50 -12.98
N VAL A 66 -5.02 -5.19 -13.23
CA VAL A 66 -5.15 -4.20 -12.15
C VAL A 66 -6.59 -4.20 -11.63
N ALA A 67 -6.75 -4.23 -10.32
CA ALA A 67 -8.05 -4.23 -9.67
C ALA A 67 -8.60 -2.79 -9.55
N GLY A 68 -9.65 -2.52 -10.30
CA GLY A 68 -10.29 -1.20 -10.30
C GLY A 68 -9.50 -0.17 -11.12
N ASN A 69 -9.66 1.11 -10.75
CA ASN A 69 -8.95 2.21 -11.38
C ASN A 69 -8.26 3.03 -10.26
N PRO A 70 -7.00 2.74 -9.94
CA PRO A 70 -6.30 3.40 -8.85
C PRO A 70 -6.00 4.86 -9.17
N ASP A 71 -6.52 5.77 -8.37
CA ASP A 71 -6.32 7.23 -8.49
C ASP A 71 -5.35 7.79 -7.42
N SER A 72 -4.79 6.92 -6.57
CA SER A 72 -3.85 7.28 -5.52
C SER A 72 -2.63 6.32 -5.48
N TYR A 73 -1.91 6.32 -4.40
CA TYR A 73 -0.69 5.53 -4.17
C TYR A 73 -0.95 4.04 -3.87
N LEU A 74 -2.19 3.61 -3.88
CA LEU A 74 -2.58 2.22 -3.62
C LEU A 74 -2.88 1.52 -4.95
N VAL A 75 -2.20 0.41 -5.21
CA VAL A 75 -2.44 -0.42 -6.39
C VAL A 75 -2.66 -1.85 -5.94
N ALA A 76 -3.75 -2.44 -6.38
CA ALA A 76 -4.00 -3.86 -6.21
C ALA A 76 -4.12 -4.52 -7.58
N PHE A 77 -3.66 -5.75 -7.71
CA PHE A 77 -3.76 -6.52 -8.94
C PHE A 77 -3.95 -8.00 -8.66
N THR A 78 -4.53 -8.68 -9.62
CA THR A 78 -4.94 -10.08 -9.52
C THR A 78 -4.73 -10.82 -10.84
N SER A 79 -5.12 -12.08 -10.87
CA SER A 79 -5.21 -12.89 -12.08
C SER A 79 -6.49 -13.73 -12.05
N ASP A 80 -7.16 -13.81 -13.21
CA ASP A 80 -8.32 -14.68 -13.37
C ASP A 80 -7.94 -16.14 -13.72
N ARG A 81 -6.68 -16.36 -14.10
CA ARG A 81 -6.20 -17.65 -14.62
C ARG A 81 -5.14 -18.30 -13.74
N LEU A 82 -4.37 -17.51 -13.02
CA LEU A 82 -3.27 -17.98 -12.19
C LEU A 82 -3.57 -17.70 -10.72
N ASP A 83 -3.01 -18.52 -9.83
CA ASP A 83 -3.03 -18.20 -8.41
C ASP A 83 -2.06 -17.05 -8.12
N ILE A 84 -2.60 -15.85 -7.98
CA ILE A 84 -1.83 -14.62 -7.75
C ILE A 84 -1.02 -14.68 -6.44
N LEU A 85 -1.51 -15.40 -5.43
CA LEU A 85 -0.81 -15.57 -4.16
C LEU A 85 0.37 -16.53 -4.31
N GLY A 86 0.27 -17.51 -5.19
CA GLY A 86 1.40 -18.38 -5.54
C GLY A 86 2.48 -17.65 -6.34
N ILE A 87 2.12 -16.69 -7.18
CA ILE A 87 3.09 -15.78 -7.83
C ILE A 87 3.79 -14.92 -6.79
N ASP A 88 3.04 -14.38 -5.81
CA ASP A 88 3.58 -13.58 -4.72
C ASP A 88 4.56 -14.36 -3.82
N ASP A 89 4.34 -15.67 -3.63
CA ASP A 89 5.29 -16.53 -2.93
C ASP A 89 6.65 -16.60 -3.68
N ILE A 90 6.64 -16.62 -5.03
CA ILE A 90 7.87 -16.56 -5.83
C ILE A 90 8.53 -15.17 -5.73
N MET A 91 7.74 -14.10 -5.72
CA MET A 91 8.25 -12.74 -5.51
C MET A 91 8.92 -12.59 -4.15
N ALA A 92 8.36 -13.23 -3.12
CA ALA A 92 8.96 -13.25 -1.79
C ALA A 92 10.31 -13.97 -1.75
N ASP A 93 10.45 -15.07 -2.48
CA ASP A 93 11.75 -15.77 -2.61
C ASP A 93 12.82 -14.89 -3.28
N LYS A 94 12.40 -13.88 -4.07
CA LYS A 94 13.28 -12.85 -4.66
C LYS A 94 13.53 -11.66 -3.69
N GLY A 95 12.90 -11.65 -2.51
CA GLY A 95 13.07 -10.61 -1.48
C GLY A 95 12.03 -9.49 -1.50
N TRP A 96 11.01 -9.58 -2.35
CA TRP A 96 9.92 -8.61 -2.37
C TRP A 96 8.94 -8.84 -1.23
N VAL A 97 8.61 -7.77 -0.49
CA VAL A 97 7.61 -7.81 0.59
C VAL A 97 6.38 -7.04 0.13
N THR A 98 5.31 -7.77 -0.07
CA THR A 98 4.02 -7.24 -0.54
C THR A 98 2.93 -7.52 0.47
N SER A 99 1.79 -6.86 0.34
CA SER A 99 0.57 -7.17 1.09
C SER A 99 -0.36 -8.04 0.25
N GLN A 100 -1.02 -9.01 0.88
CA GLN A 100 -1.97 -9.90 0.22
C GLN A 100 -3.40 -9.58 0.62
N LEU A 101 -4.31 -9.64 -0.34
CA LEU A 101 -5.75 -9.64 -0.11
C LEU A 101 -6.30 -11.04 -0.30
N SER A 102 -7.30 -11.41 0.51
CA SER A 102 -7.88 -12.76 0.49
C SER A 102 -9.20 -12.86 -0.27
N ARG A 103 -9.94 -11.76 -0.41
CA ARG A 103 -11.29 -11.72 -1.02
C ARG A 103 -11.54 -10.41 -1.76
N PRO A 104 -11.39 -10.36 -3.09
CA PRO A 104 -10.78 -11.40 -3.94
C PRO A 104 -9.28 -11.54 -3.64
N PRO A 105 -8.65 -12.69 -3.98
CA PRO A 105 -7.20 -12.83 -3.87
C PRO A 105 -6.51 -11.80 -4.77
N ALA A 106 -5.58 -11.04 -4.20
CA ALA A 106 -4.83 -10.03 -4.93
C ALA A 106 -3.52 -9.70 -4.21
N ILE A 107 -2.56 -9.15 -4.93
CA ILE A 107 -1.39 -8.48 -4.36
C ILE A 107 -1.74 -7.00 -4.23
N HIS A 108 -1.41 -6.41 -3.10
CA HIS A 108 -1.68 -5.02 -2.78
C HIS A 108 -0.38 -4.29 -2.46
N LEU A 109 -0.13 -3.19 -3.15
CA LEU A 109 1.06 -2.37 -3.01
C LEU A 109 0.74 -0.97 -2.52
N PHE A 110 1.58 -0.49 -1.62
CA PHE A 110 1.64 0.90 -1.19
C PHE A 110 2.83 1.56 -1.87
N LEU A 111 2.59 2.64 -2.59
CA LEU A 111 3.65 3.41 -3.20
C LEU A 111 4.04 4.58 -2.32
N ASP A 112 5.31 4.74 -2.14
CA ASP A 112 5.92 5.89 -1.49
C ASP A 112 7.20 6.32 -2.25
N ARG A 113 7.80 7.41 -1.82
CA ARG A 113 9.01 7.94 -2.49
C ARG A 113 10.19 6.96 -2.42
N SER A 114 10.26 6.12 -1.38
CA SER A 114 11.38 5.19 -1.20
C SER A 114 11.32 4.00 -2.16
N ASN A 115 10.12 3.51 -2.46
CA ASN A 115 9.92 2.37 -3.33
C ASN A 115 9.63 2.73 -4.80
N ALA A 116 9.29 4.00 -5.09
CA ALA A 116 9.04 4.47 -6.45
C ALA A 116 10.22 4.19 -7.42
N MET A 117 11.46 4.23 -6.94
CA MET A 117 12.64 3.94 -7.75
C MET A 117 12.84 2.45 -8.08
N SER A 118 12.12 1.56 -7.40
CA SER A 118 12.25 0.10 -7.56
C SER A 118 11.19 -0.49 -8.49
N ILE A 119 10.30 0.32 -9.07
CA ILE A 119 9.16 -0.16 -9.85
C ILE A 119 9.59 -0.99 -11.06
N ASP A 120 10.58 -0.54 -11.83
CA ASP A 120 11.05 -1.29 -13.01
C ASP A 120 11.67 -2.64 -12.64
N SER A 121 12.42 -2.70 -11.54
CA SER A 121 12.97 -3.95 -11.01
C SER A 121 11.86 -4.89 -10.52
N TYR A 122 10.86 -4.32 -9.84
CA TYR A 122 9.69 -5.06 -9.39
C TYR A 122 8.91 -5.67 -10.56
N LEU A 123 8.64 -4.89 -11.61
CA LEU A 123 7.93 -5.34 -12.81
C LEU A 123 8.69 -6.42 -13.57
N SER A 124 10.01 -6.28 -13.71
CA SER A 124 10.86 -7.31 -14.30
C SER A 124 10.77 -8.63 -13.55
N ASP A 125 10.90 -8.57 -12.22
CA ASP A 125 10.80 -9.75 -11.36
C ASP A 125 9.39 -10.35 -11.36
N LEU A 126 8.35 -9.51 -11.44
CA LEU A 126 6.94 -9.95 -11.51
C LEU A 126 6.66 -10.72 -12.82
N GLY A 127 7.17 -10.21 -13.93
CA GLY A 127 7.09 -10.90 -15.23
C GLY A 127 7.77 -12.28 -15.20
N ASP A 128 8.99 -12.33 -14.66
CA ASP A 128 9.73 -13.58 -14.47
C ASP A 128 8.98 -14.56 -13.53
N ALA A 129 8.45 -14.06 -12.42
CA ALA A 129 7.72 -14.87 -11.44
C ALA A 129 6.43 -15.45 -12.05
N THR A 130 5.70 -14.63 -12.83
CA THR A 130 4.49 -15.06 -13.55
C THR A 130 4.82 -16.14 -14.57
N ALA A 131 5.85 -15.96 -15.37
CA ALA A 131 6.32 -16.96 -16.34
C ALA A 131 6.78 -18.26 -15.65
N ALA A 132 7.52 -18.13 -14.55
CA ALA A 132 7.98 -19.28 -13.77
C ALA A 132 6.81 -20.06 -13.14
N TYR A 133 5.81 -19.33 -12.61
CA TYR A 133 4.60 -19.96 -12.05
C TYR A 133 3.82 -20.71 -13.12
N ARG A 134 3.66 -20.15 -14.32
CA ARG A 134 3.06 -20.79 -15.49
C ARG A 134 3.80 -22.05 -15.90
N ALA A 135 5.14 -22.06 -15.81
CA ALA A 135 6.00 -23.21 -16.06
C ALA A 135 5.98 -24.29 -14.94
N GLY A 136 5.16 -24.09 -13.89
CA GLY A 136 5.00 -25.06 -12.80
C GLY A 136 5.88 -24.81 -11.58
N LYS A 137 6.71 -23.74 -11.54
CA LYS A 137 7.46 -23.37 -10.35
C LYS A 137 6.51 -22.90 -9.25
N ARG A 138 6.86 -23.18 -8.00
CA ARG A 138 6.16 -22.67 -6.81
C ARG A 138 7.20 -22.06 -5.89
N GLY A 139 6.82 -20.94 -5.25
CA GLY A 139 7.60 -20.32 -4.20
C GLY A 139 7.40 -20.99 -2.84
N ASN A 140 8.19 -20.60 -1.86
CA ASN A 140 7.99 -21.01 -0.49
C ASN A 140 6.73 -20.33 0.05
N GLN A 141 5.73 -21.14 0.40
CA GLN A 141 4.46 -20.63 0.92
C GLN A 141 4.70 -19.79 2.16
N ARG A 142 4.36 -18.51 2.09
CA ARG A 142 4.41 -17.63 3.24
C ARG A 142 3.28 -17.95 4.23
N ASP A 143 3.56 -17.65 5.50
CA ASP A 143 2.54 -17.66 6.54
C ASP A 143 1.56 -16.52 6.20
N ARG A 144 0.40 -16.88 5.64
CA ARG A 144 -0.61 -15.95 5.11
C ARG A 144 -1.38 -15.30 6.26
N HIS A 145 -0.68 -14.59 7.12
CA HIS A 145 -1.32 -13.71 8.11
C HIS A 145 -1.82 -12.45 7.41
N VAL A 146 -2.83 -12.65 6.60
CA VAL A 146 -3.63 -11.56 6.08
C VAL A 146 -4.35 -10.91 7.26
N TYR A 147 -4.54 -9.59 7.22
CA TYR A 147 -5.38 -8.82 8.13
C TYR A 147 -6.82 -9.40 8.18
N THR A 148 -6.96 -10.59 8.76
CA THR A 148 -8.23 -11.26 8.98
C THR A 148 -8.47 -11.39 10.47
N ARG A 149 -8.96 -10.33 11.06
CA ARG A 149 -9.84 -10.39 12.22
C ARG A 149 -10.97 -9.41 12.05
#